data_0cb5f3ee9ee82d181b3e09db4ea5734b
#
_entry.id   0cb5f3ee9ee82d181b3e09db4ea5734b
#
_cell.length_a   1.000
_cell.length_b   1.000
_cell.length_c   1.000
_cell.angle_alpha   90.00
_cell.angle_beta   90.00
_cell.angle_gamma   90.00
#
_symmetry.space_group_name_H-M   'P 1'
#
loop_
_entity.id
_entity.type
_entity.pdbx_description
1 polymer ?
#
loop_
_entity_poly.entity_id
_entity_poly.type
_entity_poly.pdbx_seq_one_letter_code
_entity_poly.pdbx_strand_id
1 'polypeptide(L)'
;KNWVWTRINKSKSEADYRQWFALLKECGISGVMFEGYDENLYRMCKEAGLEAHFWKWTMNRAELLNVHPDWFAVNRKGESTHDKPAYVDYYRFLCPNHEGVAQYLADDYVKIAHLPYVDGVHLDYVRFPDVVLPVSLWKNYGIEQTSEHPEYDYCYCDVCRTKFKEQTGRDPLELKYPMEDQSWINFRLDAISRVVDQITKAVKADGKAISAAVF
;
A
#
# COMPACT_ATOMS: atom_id res chain seq x y z
N LYS A 1 -13.44 -17.25 -4.24
CA LYS A 1 -12.37 -17.67 -3.31
C LYS A 1 -12.48 -16.86 -2.04
N ASN A 2 -12.38 -17.50 -0.87
CA ASN A 2 -12.35 -16.85 0.43
C ASN A 2 -10.91 -16.83 0.94
N TRP A 3 -10.49 -15.72 1.55
CA TRP A 3 -9.13 -15.48 2.01
C TRP A 3 -9.11 -15.03 3.45
N VAL A 4 -8.03 -15.33 4.16
CA VAL A 4 -7.78 -14.79 5.50
C VAL A 4 -6.46 -14.03 5.52
N TRP A 5 -6.42 -12.93 6.27
CA TRP A 5 -5.18 -12.23 6.61
C TRP A 5 -4.68 -12.69 7.96
N THR A 6 -3.37 -12.81 8.09
CA THR A 6 -2.76 -13.13 9.35
C THR A 6 -1.35 -12.56 9.49
N ARG A 7 -0.98 -12.25 10.72
CA ARG A 7 0.41 -12.03 11.11
C ARG A 7 1.04 -13.35 11.50
N ILE A 8 2.31 -13.52 11.16
CA ILE A 8 3.08 -14.68 11.59
C ILE A 8 3.29 -14.60 13.10
N ASN A 9 2.72 -15.55 13.84
CA ASN A 9 2.85 -15.62 15.29
C ASN A 9 3.94 -16.65 15.67
N LYS A 10 5.11 -16.13 16.04
CA LYS A 10 6.27 -16.95 16.42
C LYS A 10 6.09 -17.78 17.70
N SER A 11 5.02 -17.55 18.48
CA SER A 11 4.72 -18.35 19.68
C SER A 11 3.91 -19.62 19.37
N LYS A 12 3.36 -19.75 18.15
CA LYS A 12 2.66 -20.95 17.71
C LYS A 12 3.63 -22.00 17.22
N SER A 13 3.38 -23.25 17.62
CA SER A 13 4.11 -24.41 17.11
C SER A 13 3.70 -24.78 15.68
N GLU A 14 4.51 -25.60 15.01
CA GLU A 14 4.13 -26.17 13.71
C GLU A 14 2.83 -26.98 13.79
N ALA A 15 2.61 -27.72 14.87
CA ALA A 15 1.39 -28.48 15.08
C ALA A 15 0.16 -27.57 15.14
N ASP A 16 0.25 -26.43 15.84
CA ASP A 16 -0.83 -25.43 15.90
C ASP A 16 -1.15 -24.87 14.51
N TYR A 17 -0.13 -24.57 13.71
CA TYR A 17 -0.33 -24.08 12.35
C TYR A 17 -0.93 -25.13 11.43
N ARG A 18 -0.48 -26.39 11.49
CA ARG A 18 -1.06 -27.48 10.71
C ARG A 18 -2.54 -27.70 11.04
N GLN A 19 -2.89 -27.68 12.33
CA GLN A 19 -4.28 -27.79 12.77
C GLN A 19 -5.11 -26.59 12.27
N TRP A 20 -4.56 -25.38 12.35
CA TRP A 20 -5.24 -24.17 11.89
C TRP A 20 -5.46 -24.19 10.36
N PHE A 21 -4.47 -24.59 9.57
CA PHE A 21 -4.63 -24.70 8.12
C PHE A 21 -5.67 -25.76 7.72
N ALA A 22 -5.70 -26.90 8.41
CA ALA A 22 -6.72 -27.91 8.19
C ALA A 22 -8.13 -27.35 8.45
N LEU A 23 -8.31 -26.64 9.57
CA LEU A 23 -9.58 -25.97 9.90
C LEU A 23 -9.97 -24.93 8.83
N LEU A 24 -9.03 -24.08 8.37
CA LEU A 24 -9.30 -23.12 7.31
C LEU A 24 -9.79 -23.81 6.02
N LYS A 25 -9.16 -24.92 5.66
CA LYS A 25 -9.55 -25.72 4.49
C LYS A 25 -10.95 -26.29 4.63
N GLU A 26 -11.30 -26.85 5.79
CA GLU A 26 -12.64 -27.36 6.12
C GLU A 26 -13.70 -26.25 6.04
N CYS A 27 -13.35 -25.02 6.48
CA CYS A 27 -14.21 -23.84 6.39
C CYS A 27 -14.33 -23.25 4.96
N GLY A 28 -13.73 -23.87 3.94
CA GLY A 28 -13.82 -23.40 2.54
C GLY A 28 -12.94 -22.20 2.24
N ILE A 29 -11.90 -21.94 3.04
CA ILE A 29 -10.89 -20.92 2.75
C ILE A 29 -9.99 -21.43 1.63
N SER A 30 -9.67 -20.55 0.69
CA SER A 30 -8.85 -20.85 -0.50
C SER A 30 -7.38 -20.51 -0.29
N GLY A 31 -7.06 -19.56 0.57
CA GLY A 31 -5.68 -19.13 0.78
C GLY A 31 -5.51 -18.18 1.97
N VAL A 32 -4.25 -17.93 2.29
CA VAL A 32 -3.82 -17.11 3.41
C VAL A 32 -2.91 -16.00 2.91
N MET A 33 -3.16 -14.77 3.34
CA MET A 33 -2.31 -13.60 3.13
C MET A 33 -1.51 -13.36 4.41
N PHE A 34 -0.20 -13.60 4.34
CA PHE A 34 0.70 -13.46 5.47
C PHE A 34 1.38 -12.10 5.50
N GLU A 35 1.37 -11.44 6.65
CA GLU A 35 2.28 -10.33 6.92
C GLU A 35 3.68 -10.89 7.27
N GLY A 36 4.62 -10.75 6.33
CA GLY A 36 5.96 -11.28 6.44
C GLY A 36 6.13 -12.66 5.82
N TYR A 37 7.35 -13.20 5.93
CA TYR A 37 7.74 -14.45 5.31
C TYR A 37 8.39 -15.40 6.32
N ASP A 38 7.96 -16.65 6.30
CA ASP A 38 8.58 -17.80 6.95
C ASP A 38 8.43 -18.99 6.01
N GLU A 39 9.53 -19.50 5.48
CA GLU A 39 9.53 -20.55 4.46
C GLU A 39 8.79 -21.81 4.92
N ASN A 40 8.99 -22.23 6.17
CA ASN A 40 8.37 -23.43 6.71
C ASN A 40 6.85 -23.25 6.83
N LEU A 41 6.40 -22.07 7.28
CA LEU A 41 4.98 -21.74 7.38
C LEU A 41 4.30 -21.73 6.00
N TYR A 42 4.94 -21.11 5.01
CA TYR A 42 4.42 -21.09 3.63
C TYR A 42 4.35 -22.51 3.04
N ARG A 43 5.38 -23.34 3.26
CA ARG A 43 5.37 -24.75 2.86
C ARG A 43 4.21 -25.52 3.50
N MET A 44 4.00 -25.39 4.82
CA MET A 44 2.89 -26.06 5.53
C MET A 44 1.52 -25.59 5.02
N CYS A 45 1.35 -24.30 4.71
CA CYS A 45 0.14 -23.77 4.10
C CYS A 45 -0.15 -24.46 2.74
N LYS A 46 0.88 -24.60 1.90
CA LYS A 46 0.80 -25.30 0.61
C LYS A 46 0.48 -26.79 0.78
N GLU A 47 1.11 -27.47 1.73
CA GLU A 47 0.84 -28.88 2.05
C GLU A 47 -0.61 -29.13 2.46
N ALA A 48 -1.25 -28.14 3.11
CA ALA A 48 -2.67 -28.16 3.45
C ALA A 48 -3.61 -27.85 2.25
N GLY A 49 -3.05 -27.59 1.06
CA GLY A 49 -3.82 -27.27 -0.14
C GLY A 49 -4.41 -25.87 -0.16
N LEU A 50 -3.81 -24.92 0.59
CA LEU A 50 -4.12 -23.50 0.58
C LEU A 50 -3.13 -22.73 -0.29
N GLU A 51 -3.57 -21.63 -0.90
CA GLU A 51 -2.66 -20.68 -1.54
C GLU A 51 -1.99 -19.81 -0.46
N ALA A 52 -0.68 -19.56 -0.60
CA ALA A 52 0.10 -18.75 0.32
C ALA A 52 0.53 -17.45 -0.37
N HIS A 53 0.00 -16.32 0.08
CA HIS A 53 0.29 -15.00 -0.48
C HIS A 53 1.02 -14.14 0.53
N PHE A 54 1.95 -13.32 0.02
CA PHE A 54 2.65 -12.33 0.83
C PHE A 54 1.86 -11.01 0.83
N TRP A 55 1.48 -10.53 2.00
CA TRP A 55 0.83 -9.25 2.20
C TRP A 55 1.83 -8.19 2.65
N LYS A 56 1.85 -7.05 1.95
CA LYS A 56 2.78 -5.95 2.25
C LYS A 56 2.15 -4.60 1.98
N TRP A 57 2.52 -3.61 2.78
CA TRP A 57 2.19 -2.21 2.52
C TRP A 57 2.94 -1.71 1.28
N THR A 58 2.23 -1.12 0.35
CA THR A 58 2.78 -0.72 -0.95
C THR A 58 3.36 0.69 -0.92
N MET A 59 2.54 1.70 -0.62
CA MET A 59 3.00 3.08 -0.62
C MET A 59 3.55 3.54 0.73
N ASN A 60 3.28 2.84 1.81
CA ASN A 60 3.76 3.18 3.15
C ASN A 60 5.08 2.44 3.44
N ARG A 61 6.23 3.15 3.39
CA ARG A 61 7.58 2.58 3.31
C ARG A 61 8.58 3.26 4.23
N ALA A 62 8.43 3.06 5.54
CA ALA A 62 9.33 3.64 6.53
C ALA A 62 10.80 3.21 6.38
N GLU A 63 11.06 2.04 5.78
CA GLU A 63 12.42 1.55 5.54
C GLU A 63 13.22 2.42 4.55
N LEU A 64 12.56 3.29 3.79
CA LEU A 64 13.20 4.19 2.83
C LEU A 64 13.58 5.57 3.40
N LEU A 65 13.24 5.86 4.66
CA LEU A 65 13.49 7.17 5.27
C LEU A 65 14.92 7.66 5.11
N ASN A 66 15.90 6.77 5.30
CA ASN A 66 17.33 7.12 5.21
C ASN A 66 17.95 6.85 3.83
N VAL A 67 17.19 6.27 2.88
CA VAL A 67 17.68 5.88 1.55
C VAL A 67 17.21 6.85 0.48
N HIS A 68 15.92 7.20 0.54
CA HIS A 68 15.24 8.08 -0.43
C HIS A 68 14.32 9.08 0.28
N PRO A 69 14.88 10.03 1.05
CA PRO A 69 14.07 11.02 1.79
C PRO A 69 13.23 11.91 0.87
N ASP A 70 13.66 12.11 -0.37
CA ASP A 70 12.98 12.88 -1.41
C ASP A 70 11.76 12.19 -2.03
N TRP A 71 11.60 10.88 -1.79
CA TRP A 71 10.47 10.12 -2.35
C TRP A 71 9.16 10.26 -1.57
N PHE A 72 9.21 10.83 -0.36
CA PHE A 72 8.05 10.89 0.51
C PHE A 72 7.05 11.96 0.08
N ALA A 73 5.76 11.63 0.23
CA ALA A 73 4.66 12.50 -0.16
C ALA A 73 4.63 13.78 0.70
N VAL A 74 4.31 14.90 0.07
CA VAL A 74 4.22 16.22 0.71
C VAL A 74 2.77 16.68 0.72
N ASN A 75 2.28 17.14 1.88
CA ASN A 75 0.92 17.65 1.98
C ASN A 75 0.78 19.07 1.40
N ARG A 76 -0.44 19.59 1.37
CA ARG A 76 -0.74 20.93 0.84
C ARG A 76 -0.12 22.08 1.65
N LYS A 77 0.33 21.82 2.90
CA LYS A 77 1.09 22.78 3.72
C LYS A 77 2.59 22.77 3.46
N GLY A 78 3.09 21.86 2.60
CA GLY A 78 4.50 21.68 2.33
C GLY A 78 5.23 20.76 3.32
N GLU A 79 4.51 20.01 4.16
CA GLU A 79 5.08 19.09 5.12
C GLU A 79 5.19 17.68 4.52
N SER A 80 6.38 17.06 4.62
CA SER A 80 6.63 15.72 4.10
C SER A 80 6.21 14.64 5.08
N THR A 81 5.68 13.52 4.59
CA THR A 81 5.46 12.31 5.39
C THR A 81 6.79 11.71 5.89
N HIS A 82 7.94 12.17 5.37
CA HIS A 82 9.25 11.84 5.91
C HIS A 82 9.42 12.39 7.33
N ASP A 83 9.09 13.66 7.56
CA ASP A 83 9.33 14.35 8.83
C ASP A 83 8.06 14.43 9.68
N LYS A 84 6.93 14.69 9.04
CA LYS A 84 5.64 14.92 9.69
C LYS A 84 4.54 14.09 9.02
N PRO A 85 4.42 12.81 9.36
CA PRO A 85 3.37 11.94 8.80
C PRO A 85 1.98 12.36 9.26
N ALA A 86 0.97 12.06 8.41
CA ALA A 86 -0.42 12.28 8.78
C ALA A 86 -0.86 11.30 9.87
N TYR A 87 -1.59 11.77 10.89
CA TYR A 87 -2.26 11.02 11.96
C TYR A 87 -1.36 10.19 12.88
N VAL A 88 -0.47 9.36 12.32
CA VAL A 88 0.34 8.37 13.06
C VAL A 88 1.76 8.30 12.53
N ASP A 89 2.73 8.04 13.42
CA ASP A 89 4.15 8.08 13.09
C ASP A 89 4.59 7.07 12.02
N TYR A 90 3.84 5.99 11.84
CA TYR A 90 4.17 4.98 10.84
C TYR A 90 3.61 5.28 9.43
N TYR A 91 2.87 6.39 9.23
CA TYR A 91 2.37 6.79 7.91
C TYR A 91 3.46 7.47 7.07
N ARG A 92 4.39 6.66 6.57
CA ARG A 92 5.53 7.08 5.74
C ARG A 92 5.25 6.81 4.27
N PHE A 93 4.28 7.53 3.72
CA PHE A 93 3.82 7.32 2.35
C PHE A 93 4.76 7.94 1.32
N LEU A 94 5.03 7.18 0.25
CA LEU A 94 5.78 7.64 -0.91
C LEU A 94 4.91 8.45 -1.88
N CYS A 95 5.54 9.30 -2.67
CA CYS A 95 4.90 9.97 -3.80
C CYS A 95 4.84 9.03 -5.02
N PRO A 96 3.65 8.65 -5.53
CA PRO A 96 3.53 7.75 -6.68
C PRO A 96 4.02 8.36 -8.00
N ASN A 97 4.18 9.68 -8.06
CA ASN A 97 4.67 10.41 -9.24
C ASN A 97 6.18 10.58 -9.26
N HIS A 98 6.87 10.28 -8.13
CA HIS A 98 8.33 10.38 -8.09
C HIS A 98 8.96 9.32 -8.98
N GLU A 99 9.96 9.73 -9.77
CA GLU A 99 10.71 8.83 -10.63
C GLU A 99 11.43 7.76 -9.79
N GLY A 100 11.37 6.53 -10.21
CA GLY A 100 11.95 5.38 -9.50
C GLY A 100 11.04 4.71 -8.49
N VAL A 101 10.01 5.37 -7.90
CA VAL A 101 9.13 4.74 -6.90
C VAL A 101 8.41 3.53 -7.47
N ALA A 102 7.77 3.65 -8.62
CA ALA A 102 7.04 2.54 -9.23
C ALA A 102 7.95 1.36 -9.60
N GLN A 103 9.17 1.66 -10.10
CA GLN A 103 10.16 0.63 -10.44
C GLN A 103 10.68 -0.07 -9.18
N TYR A 104 11.03 0.69 -8.14
CA TYR A 104 11.47 0.13 -6.87
C TYR A 104 10.43 -0.82 -6.27
N LEU A 105 9.15 -0.40 -6.28
CA LEU A 105 8.05 -1.23 -5.77
C LEU A 105 7.86 -2.49 -6.62
N ALA A 106 7.92 -2.39 -7.95
CA ALA A 106 7.84 -3.55 -8.83
C ALA A 106 8.97 -4.55 -8.56
N ASP A 107 10.21 -4.09 -8.45
CA ASP A 107 11.37 -4.95 -8.16
C ASP A 107 11.27 -5.60 -6.78
N ASP A 108 10.77 -4.88 -5.77
CA ASP A 108 10.55 -5.39 -4.43
C ASP A 108 9.49 -6.49 -4.41
N TYR A 109 8.37 -6.30 -5.11
CA TYR A 109 7.32 -7.32 -5.21
C TYR A 109 7.74 -8.54 -6.04
N VAL A 110 8.54 -8.38 -7.08
CA VAL A 110 9.11 -9.49 -7.84
C VAL A 110 10.05 -10.34 -6.97
N LYS A 111 10.93 -9.70 -6.18
CA LYS A 111 11.79 -10.42 -5.22
C LYS A 111 10.96 -11.26 -4.23
N ILE A 112 9.88 -10.68 -3.71
CA ILE A 112 8.96 -11.38 -2.80
C ILE A 112 8.26 -12.54 -3.51
N ALA A 113 7.78 -12.33 -4.73
CA ALA A 113 7.08 -13.34 -5.52
C ALA A 113 7.95 -14.56 -5.84
N HIS A 114 9.27 -14.39 -5.89
CA HIS A 114 10.25 -15.48 -6.10
C HIS A 114 10.62 -16.24 -4.83
N LEU A 115 10.18 -15.81 -3.64
CA LEU A 115 10.44 -16.57 -2.43
C LEU A 115 9.78 -17.96 -2.49
N PRO A 116 10.40 -19.01 -1.92
CA PRO A 116 9.86 -20.36 -1.94
C PRO A 116 8.41 -20.43 -1.41
N TYR A 117 7.58 -21.23 -2.09
CA TYR A 117 6.18 -21.47 -1.72
C TYR A 117 5.24 -20.26 -1.80
N VAL A 118 5.69 -19.08 -2.28
CA VAL A 118 4.83 -17.92 -2.51
C VAL A 118 4.04 -18.14 -3.82
N ASP A 119 2.71 -18.15 -3.74
CA ASP A 119 1.82 -18.22 -4.89
C ASP A 119 1.51 -16.86 -5.49
N GLY A 120 1.56 -15.82 -4.69
CA GLY A 120 1.27 -14.47 -5.12
C GLY A 120 1.54 -13.42 -4.05
N VAL A 121 1.25 -12.18 -4.40
CA VAL A 121 1.41 -11.01 -3.53
C VAL A 121 0.10 -10.27 -3.36
N HIS A 122 -0.07 -9.63 -2.20
CA HIS A 122 -1.23 -8.80 -1.89
C HIS A 122 -0.78 -7.39 -1.53
N LEU A 123 -1.24 -6.42 -2.33
CA LEU A 123 -0.94 -5.01 -2.16
C LEU A 123 -1.88 -4.40 -1.12
N ASP A 124 -1.34 -3.86 -0.04
CA ASP A 124 -2.08 -3.04 0.90
C ASP A 124 -1.52 -1.62 0.91
N TYR A 125 -2.27 -0.65 1.44
CA TYR A 125 -1.88 0.76 1.42
C TYR A 125 -1.44 1.24 0.02
N VAL A 126 -2.09 0.74 -1.03
CA VAL A 126 -1.84 1.14 -2.44
C VAL A 126 -2.67 2.38 -2.77
N ARG A 127 -2.45 3.44 -2.02
CA ARG A 127 -3.21 4.68 -2.00
C ARG A 127 -2.39 5.85 -1.44
N PHE A 128 -2.95 7.04 -1.48
CA PHE A 128 -2.46 8.18 -0.68
C PHE A 128 -2.88 8.02 0.81
N PRO A 129 -2.31 8.81 1.73
CA PRO A 129 -2.84 8.95 3.07
C PRO A 129 -4.32 9.34 3.07
N ASP A 130 -5.04 9.02 4.13
CA ASP A 130 -6.44 9.38 4.28
C ASP A 130 -6.60 10.90 4.36
N VAL A 131 -7.40 11.50 3.47
CA VAL A 131 -7.69 12.94 3.48
C VAL A 131 -8.72 13.27 4.57
N VAL A 132 -9.74 12.42 4.69
CA VAL A 132 -10.76 12.48 5.73
C VAL A 132 -10.89 11.09 6.36
N LEU A 133 -10.73 11.01 7.68
CA LEU A 133 -10.92 9.76 8.42
C LEU A 133 -12.42 9.45 8.61
N PRO A 134 -12.79 8.17 8.71
CA PRO A 134 -14.11 7.78 9.18
C PRO A 134 -14.44 8.43 10.52
N VAL A 135 -15.68 8.89 10.67
CA VAL A 135 -16.16 9.59 11.90
C VAL A 135 -15.86 8.80 13.17
N SER A 136 -15.95 7.46 13.09
CA SER A 136 -15.64 6.56 14.22
C SER A 136 -14.21 6.68 14.75
N LEU A 137 -13.27 7.19 13.94
CA LEU A 137 -11.87 7.34 14.30
C LEU A 137 -11.53 8.75 14.83
N TRP A 138 -12.38 9.76 14.61
CA TRP A 138 -12.09 11.14 14.97
C TRP A 138 -11.73 11.31 16.45
N LYS A 139 -12.48 10.66 17.33
CA LYS A 139 -12.21 10.70 18.77
C LYS A 139 -10.82 10.16 19.13
N ASN A 140 -10.34 9.15 18.41
CA ASN A 140 -9.04 8.52 18.69
C ASN A 140 -7.87 9.47 18.38
N TYR A 141 -8.07 10.36 17.42
CA TYR A 141 -7.05 11.32 16.97
C TYR A 141 -7.30 12.76 17.46
N GLY A 142 -8.38 12.97 18.22
CA GLY A 142 -8.73 14.32 18.72
C GLY A 142 -9.04 15.32 17.62
N ILE A 143 -9.59 14.88 16.49
CA ILE A 143 -9.88 15.69 15.30
C ILE A 143 -11.37 15.67 14.98
N GLU A 144 -11.82 16.69 14.26
CA GLU A 144 -13.12 16.77 13.61
C GLU A 144 -12.90 17.21 12.15
N GLN A 145 -13.26 16.36 11.19
CA GLN A 145 -13.02 16.60 9.77
C GLN A 145 -14.33 16.71 9.01
N THR A 146 -14.97 17.88 9.09
CA THR A 146 -16.17 18.19 8.30
C THR A 146 -15.86 18.67 6.89
N SER A 147 -14.56 18.88 6.59
CA SER A 147 -14.01 19.25 5.28
C SER A 147 -12.58 18.72 5.16
N GLU A 148 -11.97 18.84 3.97
CA GLU A 148 -10.55 18.55 3.79
C GLU A 148 -9.67 19.56 4.54
N HIS A 149 -8.69 19.02 5.24
CA HIS A 149 -7.66 19.81 5.89
C HIS A 149 -6.36 19.72 5.08
N PRO A 150 -5.67 20.86 4.80
CA PRO A 150 -4.45 20.87 3.98
C PRO A 150 -3.32 19.98 4.48
N GLU A 151 -3.25 19.72 5.80
CA GLU A 151 -2.26 18.84 6.44
C GLU A 151 -2.47 17.36 6.14
N TYR A 152 -3.63 16.96 5.64
CA TYR A 152 -3.95 15.58 5.28
C TYR A 152 -4.15 15.37 3.77
N ASP A 153 -4.07 16.44 2.97
CA ASP A 153 -4.23 16.38 1.52
C ASP A 153 -2.86 16.21 0.82
N TYR A 154 -2.67 15.13 0.08
CA TYR A 154 -1.43 14.70 -0.58
C TYR A 154 -1.67 14.37 -2.06
N CYS A 155 -0.68 14.43 -2.98
CA CYS A 155 0.70 14.86 -2.82
C CYS A 155 0.93 16.17 -3.58
N TYR A 156 1.51 17.15 -2.91
CA TYR A 156 1.83 18.47 -3.47
C TYR A 156 3.36 18.72 -3.54
N CYS A 157 4.18 17.66 -3.61
CA CYS A 157 5.62 17.80 -3.83
C CYS A 157 5.90 18.45 -5.19
N ASP A 158 7.10 18.97 -5.38
CA ASP A 158 7.49 19.66 -6.63
C ASP A 158 7.27 18.80 -7.88
N VAL A 159 7.52 17.48 -7.78
CA VAL A 159 7.28 16.55 -8.89
C VAL A 159 5.80 16.52 -9.28
N CYS A 160 4.89 16.42 -8.30
CA CYS A 160 3.45 16.39 -8.55
C CYS A 160 2.97 17.72 -9.13
N ARG A 161 3.43 18.85 -8.55
CA ARG A 161 3.06 20.20 -9.02
C ARG A 161 3.54 20.45 -10.45
N THR A 162 4.79 20.12 -10.74
CA THR A 162 5.35 20.28 -12.09
C THR A 162 4.58 19.45 -13.11
N LYS A 163 4.39 18.16 -12.87
CA LYS A 163 3.67 17.26 -13.78
C LYS A 163 2.22 17.69 -14.00
N PHE A 164 1.52 18.11 -12.95
CA PHE A 164 0.14 18.59 -13.09
C PHE A 164 0.07 19.90 -13.88
N LYS A 165 1.01 20.83 -13.63
CA LYS A 165 1.09 22.09 -14.37
C LYS A 165 1.41 21.89 -15.85
N GLU A 166 2.30 20.93 -16.18
CA GLU A 166 2.59 20.57 -17.57
C GLU A 166 1.35 20.02 -18.30
N GLN A 167 0.52 19.25 -17.60
CA GLN A 167 -0.69 18.64 -18.16
C GLN A 167 -1.86 19.61 -18.29
N THR A 168 -1.99 20.57 -17.37
CA THR A 168 -3.22 21.37 -17.22
C THR A 168 -3.00 22.89 -17.33
N GLY A 169 -1.75 23.35 -17.27
CA GLY A 169 -1.40 24.77 -17.17
C GLY A 169 -1.60 25.37 -15.78
N ARG A 170 -2.08 24.60 -14.78
CA ARG A 170 -2.44 25.09 -13.44
C ARG A 170 -1.54 24.50 -12.36
N ASP A 171 -1.21 25.27 -11.33
CA ASP A 171 -0.57 24.74 -10.11
C ASP A 171 -1.65 24.21 -9.16
N PRO A 172 -1.55 22.97 -8.64
CA PRO A 172 -2.57 22.43 -7.76
C PRO A 172 -2.69 23.17 -6.41
N LEU A 173 -1.66 23.92 -5.99
CA LEU A 173 -1.75 24.79 -4.81
C LEU A 173 -2.70 25.98 -5.00
N GLU A 174 -2.97 26.39 -6.25
CA GLU A 174 -3.87 27.48 -6.59
C GLU A 174 -5.35 27.04 -6.65
N LEU A 175 -5.62 25.73 -6.59
CA LEU A 175 -6.98 25.19 -6.61
C LEU A 175 -7.72 25.59 -5.32
N LYS A 176 -8.86 26.25 -5.49
CA LYS A 176 -9.71 26.66 -4.35
C LYS A 176 -10.35 25.45 -3.65
N TYR A 177 -10.82 24.51 -4.45
CA TYR A 177 -11.49 23.28 -4.01
C TYR A 177 -10.87 22.05 -4.69
N PRO A 178 -9.71 21.54 -4.20
CA PRO A 178 -9.02 20.41 -4.85
C PRO A 178 -9.86 19.13 -4.96
N MET A 179 -10.75 18.88 -3.98
CA MET A 179 -11.67 17.72 -3.99
C MET A 179 -12.72 17.78 -5.09
N GLU A 180 -12.99 18.97 -5.61
CA GLU A 180 -13.99 19.18 -6.67
C GLU A 180 -13.32 19.31 -8.06
N ASP A 181 -12.00 19.46 -8.10
CA ASP A 181 -11.27 19.57 -9.38
C ASP A 181 -11.01 18.21 -9.99
N GLN A 182 -11.81 17.85 -10.99
CA GLN A 182 -11.74 16.54 -11.64
C GLN A 182 -10.37 16.25 -12.27
N SER A 183 -9.67 17.28 -12.78
CA SER A 183 -8.33 17.10 -13.34
C SER A 183 -7.33 16.69 -12.26
N TRP A 184 -7.42 17.31 -11.06
CA TRP A 184 -6.56 16.96 -9.93
C TRP A 184 -6.88 15.59 -9.36
N ILE A 185 -8.16 15.26 -9.24
CA ILE A 185 -8.60 13.93 -8.82
C ILE A 185 -8.06 12.85 -9.77
N ASN A 186 -8.28 13.02 -11.09
CA ASN A 186 -7.81 12.06 -12.09
C ASN A 186 -6.28 11.95 -12.09
N PHE A 187 -5.55 13.06 -11.98
CA PHE A 187 -4.08 13.04 -11.90
C PHE A 187 -3.57 12.16 -10.75
N ARG A 188 -4.22 12.24 -9.57
CA ARG A 188 -3.86 11.42 -8.42
C ARG A 188 -4.24 9.94 -8.60
N LEU A 189 -5.44 9.66 -9.12
CA LEU A 189 -5.89 8.29 -9.40
C LEU A 189 -4.98 7.61 -10.44
N ASP A 190 -4.63 8.33 -11.51
CA ASP A 190 -3.74 7.83 -12.55
C ASP A 190 -2.33 7.54 -12.02
N ALA A 191 -1.86 8.32 -11.05
CA ALA A 191 -0.56 8.08 -10.43
C ALA A 191 -0.52 6.74 -9.68
N ILE A 192 -1.55 6.43 -8.88
CA ILE A 192 -1.67 5.13 -8.21
C ILE A 192 -1.87 4.00 -9.23
N SER A 193 -2.71 4.22 -10.24
CA SER A 193 -2.97 3.23 -11.29
C SER A 193 -1.69 2.83 -12.03
N ARG A 194 -0.81 3.78 -12.34
CA ARG A 194 0.50 3.49 -12.96
C ARG A 194 1.40 2.62 -12.07
N VAL A 195 1.43 2.88 -10.77
CA VAL A 195 2.19 2.06 -9.81
C VAL A 195 1.64 0.63 -9.80
N VAL A 196 0.32 0.48 -9.66
CA VAL A 196 -0.35 -0.84 -9.66
C VAL A 196 -0.11 -1.59 -10.97
N ASP A 197 -0.21 -0.90 -12.11
CA ASP A 197 0.01 -1.50 -13.43
C ASP A 197 1.44 -2.01 -13.59
N GLN A 198 2.44 -1.23 -13.16
CA GLN A 198 3.85 -1.62 -13.24
C GLN A 198 4.15 -2.82 -12.34
N ILE A 199 3.69 -2.84 -11.10
CA ILE A 199 3.84 -3.98 -10.19
C ILE A 199 3.13 -5.21 -10.79
N THR A 200 1.90 -5.03 -11.28
CA THR A 200 1.09 -6.12 -11.84
C THR A 200 1.76 -6.76 -13.05
N LYS A 201 2.28 -5.95 -13.97
CA LYS A 201 3.01 -6.45 -15.15
C LYS A 201 4.24 -7.26 -14.74
N ALA A 202 5.03 -6.74 -13.80
CA ALA A 202 6.23 -7.40 -13.34
C ALA A 202 5.93 -8.74 -12.64
N VAL A 203 5.00 -8.76 -11.69
CA VAL A 203 4.64 -9.97 -10.94
C VAL A 203 3.98 -11.03 -11.83
N LYS A 204 3.11 -10.63 -12.76
CA LYS A 204 2.44 -11.55 -13.69
C LYS A 204 3.38 -12.14 -14.76
N ALA A 205 4.45 -11.44 -15.12
CA ALA A 205 5.47 -11.96 -16.03
C ALA A 205 6.10 -13.26 -15.50
N ASP A 206 6.15 -13.42 -14.17
CA ASP A 206 6.65 -14.63 -13.50
C ASP A 206 5.53 -15.65 -13.18
N GLY A 207 4.34 -15.47 -13.73
CA GLY A 207 3.20 -16.37 -13.54
C GLY A 207 2.60 -16.35 -12.13
N LYS A 208 2.94 -15.33 -11.31
CA LYS A 208 2.46 -15.21 -9.94
C LYS A 208 1.14 -14.43 -9.86
N ALA A 209 0.33 -14.78 -8.85
CA ALA A 209 -0.91 -14.07 -8.59
C ALA A 209 -0.65 -12.71 -7.91
N ILE A 210 -1.55 -11.76 -8.17
CA ILE A 210 -1.53 -10.45 -7.52
C ILE A 210 -2.95 -10.03 -7.18
N SER A 211 -3.12 -9.44 -6.00
CA SER A 211 -4.38 -8.85 -5.53
C SER A 211 -4.11 -7.58 -4.74
N ALA A 212 -5.14 -6.80 -4.47
CA ALA A 212 -5.00 -5.55 -3.71
C ALA A 212 -6.19 -5.33 -2.77
N ALA A 213 -5.94 -4.70 -1.62
CA ALA A 213 -6.98 -4.10 -0.80
C ALA A 213 -7.33 -2.73 -1.38
N VAL A 214 -8.59 -2.58 -1.81
CA VAL A 214 -9.15 -1.34 -2.38
C VAL A 214 -10.45 -0.99 -1.67
N PHE A 215 -10.76 0.32 -1.61
CA PHE A 215 -11.96 0.85 -0.96
C PHE A 215 -12.90 1.45 -1.98
#